data_f8b64980e7d405a7fda5d1b5dcbe6507
#
_entry.id   f8b64980e7d405a7fda5d1b5dcbe6507
#
_cell.length_a   1.000
_cell.length_b   1.000
_cell.length_c   1.000
_cell.angle_alpha   90.00
_cell.angle_beta   90.00
_cell.angle_gamma   90.00
#
_symmetry.space_group_name_H-M   'P 1'
#
loop_
_entity.id
_entity.type
_entity.pdbx_description
1 polymer ?
#
loop_
_entity_poly.entity_id
_entity_poly.type
_entity_poly.pdbx_seq_one_letter_code
_entity_poly.pdbx_strand_id
1 'polypeptide(L)'
;MKKLIMILLCVLAFAGCNQTTSAPETADTQSILTPAPMNISIYSGNELLDGFKTTIYEVYFYNSATLIEKLIELDVLSNDVELLSEKYDGTCLHLDFNEAFRNLVNSMGTTGEYMIIGSVVNTFLDNYSDLAESIFITVNGEILESGHVIYDFELSYYN
;
A
#
# COMPACT_ATOMS: atom_id res chain seq x y z
N MET A 1 -35.61 31.14 -30.16
CA MET A 1 -35.52 32.51 -29.66
C MET A 1 -34.04 32.78 -29.34
N LYS A 2 -33.44 33.61 -30.21
CA LYS A 2 -32.02 33.98 -30.15
C LYS A 2 -31.81 34.99 -29.03
N LYS A 3 -30.87 34.80 -28.13
CA LYS A 3 -30.35 35.84 -27.24
C LYS A 3 -28.88 36.08 -27.52
N LEU A 4 -28.68 37.25 -28.07
CA LEU A 4 -27.44 37.92 -28.41
C LEU A 4 -26.69 38.28 -27.12
N ILE A 5 -25.42 37.90 -26.98
CA ILE A 5 -24.54 38.36 -25.92
C ILE A 5 -23.59 39.39 -26.49
N MET A 6 -23.67 40.56 -25.92
CA MET A 6 -22.95 41.76 -26.24
C MET A 6 -21.55 41.73 -25.61
N ILE A 7 -20.52 41.81 -26.44
CA ILE A 7 -19.13 41.90 -25.99
C ILE A 7 -18.82 43.39 -25.76
N LEU A 8 -18.47 43.72 -24.51
CA LEU A 8 -17.98 45.06 -24.16
C LEU A 8 -16.45 45.04 -24.09
N LEU A 9 -15.83 45.66 -25.07
CA LEU A 9 -14.38 45.84 -25.18
C LEU A 9 -13.99 47.12 -24.44
N CYS A 10 -13.28 47.03 -23.30
CA CYS A 10 -12.65 48.18 -22.67
C CYS A 10 -11.14 48.15 -22.93
N VAL A 11 -10.69 48.96 -23.87
CA VAL A 11 -9.28 49.31 -24.08
C VAL A 11 -8.96 50.48 -23.16
N LEU A 12 -8.04 50.31 -22.22
CA LEU A 12 -7.39 51.41 -21.51
C LEU A 12 -5.90 51.34 -21.75
N ALA A 13 -5.43 52.22 -22.58
CA ALA A 13 -4.02 52.51 -22.75
C ALA A 13 -3.53 53.39 -21.58
N PHE A 14 -2.52 52.96 -20.88
CA PHE A 14 -1.70 53.81 -20.03
C PHE A 14 -0.25 53.73 -20.51
N ALA A 15 0.17 54.84 -21.11
CA ALA A 15 1.57 55.10 -21.36
C ALA A 15 2.18 55.74 -20.11
N GLY A 16 3.40 55.35 -19.76
CA GLY A 16 4.23 56.22 -18.98
C GLY A 16 5.08 55.61 -17.91
N CYS A 17 6.33 55.75 -18.14
CA CYS A 17 7.50 55.92 -17.27
C CYS A 17 8.41 54.69 -17.06
N ASN A 18 9.49 54.79 -17.81
CA ASN A 18 10.78 54.20 -17.55
C ASN A 18 11.30 54.54 -16.13
N GLN A 19 11.48 53.55 -15.28
CA GLN A 19 12.47 53.62 -14.23
C GLN A 19 13.17 52.25 -14.13
N THR A 20 14.40 52.24 -14.62
CA THR A 20 15.39 51.18 -14.41
C THR A 20 15.78 51.16 -12.95
N THR A 21 15.23 50.26 -12.18
CA THR A 21 15.77 49.88 -10.88
C THR A 21 16.01 48.37 -10.92
N SER A 22 17.28 48.02 -11.08
CA SER A 22 17.75 46.64 -10.94
C SER A 22 17.55 46.21 -9.50
N ALA A 23 16.47 45.46 -9.24
CA ALA A 23 16.34 44.67 -8.03
C ALA A 23 17.15 43.38 -8.19
N PRO A 24 17.86 42.93 -7.17
CA PRO A 24 18.54 41.64 -7.23
C PRO A 24 17.47 40.53 -7.31
N GLU A 25 17.58 39.78 -8.37
CA GLU A 25 16.83 38.53 -8.60
C GLU A 25 17.25 37.56 -7.51
N THR A 26 16.50 37.54 -6.42
CA THR A 26 16.59 36.46 -5.43
C THR A 26 16.04 35.23 -6.13
N ALA A 27 16.92 34.43 -6.67
CA ALA A 27 16.61 33.09 -7.10
C ALA A 27 16.07 32.35 -5.87
N ASP A 28 14.75 32.24 -5.81
CA ASP A 28 14.05 31.41 -4.83
C ASP A 28 14.37 29.95 -5.21
N THR A 29 15.49 29.48 -4.65
CA THR A 29 15.88 28.09 -4.74
C THR A 29 14.86 27.31 -3.90
N GLN A 30 13.72 26.94 -4.50
CA GLN A 30 12.86 25.93 -3.94
C GLN A 30 13.72 24.69 -3.76
N SER A 31 14.18 24.45 -2.54
CA SER A 31 14.76 23.18 -2.17
C SER A 31 13.68 22.13 -2.34
N ILE A 32 13.80 21.34 -3.38
CA ILE A 32 13.00 20.14 -3.57
C ILE A 32 13.36 19.26 -2.38
N LEU A 33 12.49 19.22 -1.36
CA LEU A 33 12.62 18.32 -0.24
C LEU A 33 12.43 16.91 -0.80
N THR A 34 13.53 16.22 -1.05
CA THR A 34 13.49 14.79 -1.35
C THR A 34 13.00 14.10 -0.07
N PRO A 35 11.91 13.33 -0.11
CA PRO A 35 11.46 12.60 1.08
C PRO A 35 12.59 11.74 1.62
N ALA A 36 12.70 11.63 2.94
CA ALA A 36 13.65 10.71 3.55
C ALA A 36 13.19 9.26 3.26
N PRO A 37 14.13 8.34 3.00
CA PRO A 37 13.79 6.94 2.89
C PRO A 37 13.25 6.40 4.21
N MET A 38 12.35 5.43 4.13
CA MET A 38 11.79 4.69 5.25
C MET A 38 12.02 3.20 5.06
N ASN A 39 12.02 2.44 6.14
CA ASN A 39 12.16 1.00 6.09
C ASN A 39 10.79 0.33 6.15
N ILE A 40 10.61 -0.72 5.33
CA ILE A 40 9.50 -1.65 5.44
C ILE A 40 10.02 -3.04 5.78
N SER A 41 9.25 -3.77 6.59
CA SER A 41 9.56 -5.12 7.06
C SER A 41 8.71 -6.13 6.29
N ILE A 42 9.34 -7.08 5.61
CA ILE A 42 8.66 -8.15 4.89
C ILE A 42 8.99 -9.47 5.54
N TYR A 43 7.97 -10.20 5.94
CA TYR A 43 8.08 -11.48 6.60
C TYR A 43 7.97 -12.63 5.61
N SER A 44 8.77 -13.67 5.81
CA SER A 44 8.67 -14.93 5.08
C SER A 44 9.02 -16.09 6.02
N GLY A 45 8.54 -17.30 5.74
CA GLY A 45 8.96 -18.47 6.49
C GLY A 45 10.47 -18.61 6.49
N ASN A 46 11.04 -19.05 7.61
CA ASN A 46 12.46 -19.38 7.68
C ASN A 46 12.75 -20.73 6.99
N GLU A 47 14.03 -21.08 6.82
CA GLU A 47 14.46 -22.31 6.13
C GLU A 47 13.99 -23.59 6.82
N LEU A 48 13.77 -23.56 8.13
CA LEU A 48 13.29 -24.70 8.92
C LEU A 48 11.77 -24.81 8.95
N LEU A 49 11.04 -23.78 8.45
CA LEU A 49 9.60 -23.66 8.50
C LEU A 49 9.01 -23.76 9.91
N ASP A 50 9.76 -23.29 10.92
CA ASP A 50 9.36 -23.27 12.33
C ASP A 50 9.21 -21.84 12.89
N GLY A 51 9.30 -20.82 12.02
CA GLY A 51 9.12 -19.42 12.35
C GLY A 51 9.32 -18.52 11.14
N PHE A 52 9.43 -17.23 11.40
CA PHE A 52 9.54 -16.21 10.37
C PHE A 52 10.90 -15.53 10.39
N LYS A 53 11.38 -15.13 9.22
CA LYS A 53 12.50 -14.21 9.03
C LYS A 53 11.97 -12.90 8.46
N THR A 54 12.63 -11.80 8.81
CA THR A 54 12.29 -10.47 8.33
C THR A 54 13.34 -10.00 7.34
N THR A 55 12.91 -9.49 6.21
CA THR A 55 13.74 -8.78 5.22
C THR A 55 13.36 -7.31 5.23
N ILE A 56 14.35 -6.43 5.42
CA ILE A 56 14.13 -4.96 5.44
C ILE A 56 14.42 -4.40 4.07
N TYR A 57 13.48 -3.60 3.55
CA TYR A 57 13.64 -2.83 2.32
C TYR A 57 13.61 -1.34 2.64
N GLU A 58 14.54 -0.58 2.06
CA GLU A 58 14.51 0.87 2.09
C GLU A 58 13.68 1.37 0.90
N VAL A 59 12.65 2.18 1.19
CA VAL A 59 11.73 2.74 0.20
C VAL A 59 11.47 4.22 0.50
N TYR A 60 11.09 5.00 -0.50
CA TYR A 60 10.68 6.40 -0.31
C TYR A 60 9.19 6.55 -0.06
N PHE A 61 8.43 5.54 -0.35
CA PHE A 61 6.98 5.48 -0.21
C PHE A 61 6.56 4.02 -0.30
N TYR A 62 5.53 3.64 0.43
CA TYR A 62 4.89 2.33 0.28
C TYR A 62 3.37 2.41 0.49
N ASN A 63 2.69 1.41 -0.01
CA ASN A 63 1.30 1.09 0.24
C ASN A 63 1.13 -0.44 0.23
N SER A 64 -0.08 -0.92 0.38
CA SER A 64 -0.37 -2.36 0.37
C SER A 64 0.08 -3.07 -0.90
N ALA A 65 -0.01 -2.42 -2.06
CA ALA A 65 0.51 -2.98 -3.31
C ALA A 65 2.03 -3.20 -3.27
N THR A 66 2.78 -2.27 -2.65
CA THR A 66 4.23 -2.42 -2.44
C THR A 66 4.53 -3.62 -1.54
N LEU A 67 3.75 -3.81 -0.47
CA LEU A 67 3.94 -4.97 0.44
C LEU A 67 3.66 -6.29 -0.28
N ILE A 68 2.59 -6.36 -1.07
CA ILE A 68 2.27 -7.54 -1.91
C ILE A 68 3.38 -7.81 -2.93
N GLU A 69 3.88 -6.79 -3.63
CA GLU A 69 5.00 -6.94 -4.57
C GLU A 69 6.23 -7.56 -3.89
N LYS A 70 6.57 -7.10 -2.68
CA LYS A 70 7.72 -7.64 -1.94
C LYS A 70 7.48 -9.05 -1.40
N LEU A 71 6.25 -9.40 -1.03
CA LEU A 71 5.90 -10.78 -0.69
C LEU A 71 6.02 -11.73 -1.90
N ILE A 72 5.68 -11.26 -3.10
CA ILE A 72 5.89 -11.98 -4.36
C ILE A 72 7.38 -12.12 -4.66
N GLU A 73 8.17 -11.04 -4.52
CA GLU A 73 9.63 -11.05 -4.74
C GLU A 73 10.36 -12.06 -3.84
N LEU A 74 9.83 -12.30 -2.63
CA LEU A 74 10.35 -13.30 -1.69
C LEU A 74 9.73 -14.70 -1.85
N ASP A 75 8.99 -14.96 -2.93
CA ASP A 75 8.31 -16.22 -3.21
C ASP A 75 7.30 -16.65 -2.11
N VAL A 76 6.80 -15.71 -1.30
CA VAL A 76 5.73 -15.96 -0.32
C VAL A 76 4.39 -16.07 -1.03
N LEU A 77 4.14 -15.16 -1.97
CA LEU A 77 2.94 -15.15 -2.81
C LEU A 77 3.32 -15.46 -4.27
N SER A 78 2.41 -16.11 -4.99
CA SER A 78 2.58 -16.30 -6.43
C SER A 78 2.22 -15.04 -7.22
N ASN A 79 2.75 -14.90 -8.44
CA ASN A 79 2.58 -13.71 -9.28
C ASN A 79 1.15 -13.40 -9.70
N ASP A 80 0.24 -14.34 -9.56
CA ASP A 80 -1.18 -14.21 -9.89
C ASP A 80 -2.05 -13.82 -8.69
N VAL A 81 -1.46 -13.72 -7.49
CA VAL A 81 -2.15 -13.23 -6.30
C VAL A 81 -2.29 -11.71 -6.37
N GLU A 82 -3.50 -11.23 -6.19
CA GLU A 82 -3.84 -9.82 -6.18
C GLU A 82 -4.62 -9.45 -4.92
N LEU A 83 -4.29 -8.31 -4.31
CA LEU A 83 -5.12 -7.66 -3.28
C LEU A 83 -6.19 -6.84 -4.00
N LEU A 84 -7.45 -7.25 -3.89
CA LEU A 84 -8.59 -6.62 -4.55
C LEU A 84 -9.05 -5.36 -3.83
N SER A 85 -9.04 -5.41 -2.50
CA SER A 85 -9.39 -4.26 -1.67
C SER A 85 -8.81 -4.35 -0.27
N GLU A 86 -8.69 -3.18 0.37
CA GLU A 86 -8.36 -3.04 1.78
C GLU A 86 -9.34 -2.09 2.45
N LYS A 87 -9.68 -2.35 3.70
CA LYS A 87 -10.60 -1.53 4.48
C LYS A 87 -10.30 -1.67 5.96
N TYR A 88 -10.31 -0.54 6.68
CA TYR A 88 -10.25 -0.53 8.14
C TYR A 88 -11.65 -0.60 8.75
N ASP A 89 -11.80 -1.44 9.79
CA ASP A 89 -12.94 -1.49 10.68
C ASP A 89 -12.41 -1.42 12.13
N GLY A 90 -12.41 -0.21 12.69
CA GLY A 90 -11.69 0.06 13.92
C GLY A 90 -10.18 -0.12 13.72
N THR A 91 -9.56 -1.00 14.50
CA THR A 91 -8.15 -1.39 14.41
C THR A 91 -7.93 -2.71 13.65
N CYS A 92 -8.98 -3.28 13.06
CA CYS A 92 -8.89 -4.44 12.18
C CYS A 92 -8.72 -4.01 10.72
N LEU A 93 -7.68 -4.47 10.06
CA LEU A 93 -7.47 -4.26 8.63
C LEU A 93 -8.01 -5.47 7.86
N HIS A 94 -9.06 -5.24 7.09
CA HIS A 94 -9.63 -6.24 6.18
C HIS A 94 -8.86 -6.23 4.86
N LEU A 95 -8.36 -7.39 4.46
CA LEU A 95 -7.66 -7.63 3.21
C LEU A 95 -8.49 -8.61 2.37
N ASP A 96 -8.93 -8.17 1.19
CA ASP A 96 -9.66 -9.03 0.25
C ASP A 96 -8.77 -9.39 -0.93
N PHE A 97 -8.51 -10.67 -1.11
CA PHE A 97 -7.66 -11.20 -2.17
C PHE A 97 -8.49 -11.82 -3.29
N ASN A 98 -7.84 -12.05 -4.45
CA ASN A 98 -8.40 -12.82 -5.53
C ASN A 98 -8.35 -14.34 -5.25
N GLU A 99 -8.98 -15.14 -6.12
CA GLU A 99 -9.04 -16.60 -5.99
C GLU A 99 -7.67 -17.29 -6.05
N ALA A 100 -6.66 -16.65 -6.65
CA ALA A 100 -5.31 -17.20 -6.70
C ALA A 100 -4.71 -17.36 -5.29
N PHE A 101 -5.05 -16.45 -4.36
CA PHE A 101 -4.63 -16.56 -2.97
C PHE A 101 -5.21 -17.81 -2.28
N ARG A 102 -6.52 -18.06 -2.43
CA ARG A 102 -7.16 -19.30 -1.91
C ARG A 102 -6.51 -20.54 -2.50
N ASN A 103 -6.27 -20.54 -3.81
CA ASN A 103 -5.64 -21.67 -4.49
C ASN A 103 -4.21 -21.92 -3.98
N LEU A 104 -3.43 -20.84 -3.77
CA LEU A 104 -2.09 -20.92 -3.20
C LEU A 104 -2.14 -21.55 -1.81
N VAL A 105 -2.96 -21.01 -0.90
CA VAL A 105 -3.11 -21.52 0.48
C VAL A 105 -3.53 -22.99 0.47
N ASN A 106 -4.51 -23.36 -0.36
CA ASN A 106 -5.01 -24.74 -0.47
C ASN A 106 -4.02 -25.72 -1.12
N SER A 107 -3.06 -25.21 -1.90
CA SER A 107 -2.01 -26.07 -2.50
C SER A 107 -0.94 -26.48 -1.49
N MET A 108 -0.89 -25.83 -0.33
CA MET A 108 0.11 -26.07 0.71
C MET A 108 -0.43 -27.02 1.77
N GLY A 109 0.47 -27.74 2.41
CA GLY A 109 0.13 -28.45 3.66
C GLY A 109 0.03 -27.46 4.82
N THR A 110 -0.41 -27.94 5.99
CA THR A 110 -0.65 -27.12 7.19
C THR A 110 0.51 -26.16 7.52
N THR A 111 1.74 -26.62 7.43
CA THR A 111 2.93 -25.78 7.70
C THR A 111 3.07 -24.67 6.64
N GLY A 112 2.91 -24.99 5.35
CA GLY A 112 2.99 -23.98 4.29
C GLY A 112 1.87 -22.94 4.38
N GLU A 113 0.66 -23.38 4.67
CA GLU A 113 -0.48 -22.50 4.95
C GLU A 113 -0.17 -21.53 6.10
N TYR A 114 0.32 -22.05 7.23
CA TYR A 114 0.74 -21.24 8.38
C TYR A 114 1.81 -20.20 7.98
N MET A 115 2.80 -20.61 7.17
CA MET A 115 3.87 -19.70 6.73
C MET A 115 3.35 -18.62 5.80
N ILE A 116 2.45 -18.92 4.85
CA ILE A 116 1.88 -17.93 3.94
C ILE A 116 1.01 -16.93 4.71
N ILE A 117 0.05 -17.41 5.48
CA ILE A 117 -0.86 -16.56 6.24
C ILE A 117 -0.09 -15.70 7.24
N GLY A 118 0.81 -16.29 8.02
CA GLY A 118 1.62 -15.56 8.99
C GLY A 118 2.55 -14.53 8.34
N SER A 119 3.14 -14.85 7.18
CA SER A 119 3.97 -13.88 6.44
C SER A 119 3.16 -12.65 6.00
N VAL A 120 1.97 -12.85 5.46
CA VAL A 120 1.06 -11.76 5.08
C VAL A 120 0.67 -10.95 6.31
N VAL A 121 0.16 -11.63 7.35
CA VAL A 121 -0.33 -10.97 8.58
C VAL A 121 0.78 -10.15 9.24
N ASN A 122 1.96 -10.74 9.48
CA ASN A 122 3.06 -10.06 10.12
C ASN A 122 3.59 -8.88 9.29
N THR A 123 3.67 -9.05 7.95
CA THR A 123 4.07 -7.96 7.06
C THR A 123 3.13 -6.77 7.18
N PHE A 124 1.83 -6.99 7.12
CA PHE A 124 0.87 -5.90 7.21
C PHE A 124 0.82 -5.28 8.61
N LEU A 125 0.79 -6.08 9.68
CA LEU A 125 0.75 -5.57 11.04
C LEU A 125 2.00 -4.77 11.43
N ASP A 126 3.20 -5.20 10.99
CA ASP A 126 4.43 -4.47 11.31
C ASP A 126 4.49 -3.11 10.59
N ASN A 127 4.13 -3.08 9.30
CA ASN A 127 4.19 -1.85 8.51
C ASN A 127 3.02 -0.89 8.77
N TYR A 128 1.90 -1.37 9.30
CA TYR A 128 0.71 -0.57 9.65
C TYR A 128 0.42 -0.58 11.15
N SER A 129 1.44 -0.80 12.00
CA SER A 129 1.31 -0.94 13.46
C SER A 129 0.66 0.25 14.17
N ASP A 130 0.71 1.45 13.57
CA ASP A 130 0.02 2.64 14.07
C ASP A 130 -1.48 2.65 13.73
N LEU A 131 -1.95 1.77 12.84
CA LEU A 131 -3.30 1.78 12.28
C LEU A 131 -4.04 0.46 12.48
N ALA A 132 -3.35 -0.66 12.58
CA ALA A 132 -3.94 -1.99 12.66
C ALA A 132 -3.33 -2.82 13.80
N GLU A 133 -4.20 -3.49 14.55
CA GLU A 133 -3.84 -4.45 15.61
C GLU A 133 -4.16 -5.90 15.20
N SER A 134 -5.05 -6.05 14.21
CA SER A 134 -5.47 -7.35 13.66
C SER A 134 -5.74 -7.28 12.17
N ILE A 135 -5.75 -8.44 11.52
CA ILE A 135 -6.04 -8.62 10.10
C ILE A 135 -7.25 -9.56 9.95
N PHE A 136 -8.17 -9.22 9.05
CA PHE A 136 -9.22 -10.12 8.60
C PHE A 136 -9.05 -10.38 7.10
N ILE A 137 -8.98 -11.65 6.70
CA ILE A 137 -8.71 -12.04 5.32
C ILE A 137 -9.98 -12.59 4.66
N THR A 138 -10.31 -12.05 3.49
CA THR A 138 -11.35 -12.57 2.60
C THR A 138 -10.77 -12.88 1.22
N VAL A 139 -11.51 -13.66 0.44
CA VAL A 139 -11.20 -13.92 -0.96
C VAL A 139 -12.46 -13.71 -1.80
N ASN A 140 -12.43 -12.76 -2.73
CA ASN A 140 -13.59 -12.33 -3.50
C ASN A 140 -14.79 -11.92 -2.62
N GLY A 141 -14.52 -11.32 -1.45
CA GLY A 141 -15.54 -10.91 -0.47
C GLY A 141 -16.09 -12.04 0.40
N GLU A 142 -15.60 -13.27 0.24
CA GLU A 142 -16.01 -14.43 1.03
C GLU A 142 -14.92 -14.79 2.07
N ILE A 143 -15.32 -15.40 3.18
CA ILE A 143 -14.39 -15.93 4.18
C ILE A 143 -13.38 -16.87 3.51
N LEU A 144 -12.10 -16.70 3.83
CA LEU A 144 -11.07 -17.63 3.40
C LEU A 144 -11.27 -18.97 4.12
N GLU A 145 -11.51 -20.01 3.35
CA GLU A 145 -11.58 -21.39 3.82
C GLU A 145 -10.47 -22.18 3.13
N SER A 146 -9.63 -22.82 3.92
CA SER A 146 -8.61 -23.77 3.47
C SER A 146 -9.04 -25.21 3.72
N GLY A 147 -8.22 -26.16 3.30
CA GLY A 147 -8.43 -27.57 3.63
C GLY A 147 -8.29 -27.87 5.13
N HIS A 148 -7.83 -26.93 5.95
CA HIS A 148 -7.49 -27.13 7.36
C HIS A 148 -8.18 -26.13 8.30
N VAL A 149 -8.40 -24.89 7.86
CA VAL A 149 -8.90 -23.78 8.71
C VAL A 149 -9.96 -22.97 7.96
N ILE A 150 -10.99 -22.56 8.70
CA ILE A 150 -11.93 -21.51 8.27
C ILE A 150 -11.49 -20.23 8.99
N TYR A 151 -11.08 -19.21 8.21
CA TYR A 151 -10.54 -17.95 8.74
C TYR A 151 -11.68 -16.94 8.95
N ASP A 152 -12.64 -17.27 9.80
CA ASP A 152 -13.77 -16.43 10.18
C ASP A 152 -13.50 -15.57 11.44
N PHE A 153 -12.23 -15.31 11.72
CA PHE A 153 -11.75 -14.58 12.89
C PHE A 153 -10.61 -13.62 12.53
N GLU A 154 -10.39 -12.65 13.39
CA GLU A 154 -9.28 -11.71 13.26
C GLU A 154 -7.95 -12.39 13.61
N LEU A 155 -6.97 -12.15 12.76
CA LEU A 155 -5.62 -12.68 12.87
C LEU A 155 -4.71 -11.68 13.56
N SER A 156 -4.00 -12.13 14.58
CA SER A 156 -2.97 -11.37 15.27
C SER A 156 -1.59 -11.78 14.77
N TYR A 157 -0.55 -11.15 15.32
CA TYR A 157 0.85 -11.45 15.01
C TYR A 157 1.16 -12.95 15.21
N TYR A 158 1.83 -13.54 14.23
CA TYR A 158 2.31 -14.92 14.27
C TYR A 158 3.73 -14.96 14.84
N ASN A 159 3.99 -15.88 15.74
CA ASN A 159 5.31 -16.10 16.35
C ASN A 159 6.10 -17.20 15.64
#